data_c2df9bb1e2ae3a9312473414520ea781
#
_entry.id   c2df9bb1e2ae3a9312473414520ea781
#
_cell.length_a   1.000
_cell.length_b   1.000
_cell.length_c   1.000
_cell.angle_alpha   90.00
_cell.angle_beta   90.00
_cell.angle_gamma   90.00
#
_symmetry.space_group_name_H-M   'P 1'
#
loop_
_entity.id
_entity.type
_entity.pdbx_description
1 polymer ?
#
loop_
_entity_poly.entity_id
_entity_poly.type
_entity_poly.pdbx_seq_one_letter_code
_entity_poly.pdbx_strand_id
1 'polypeptide(L)'
;TSRELDFPFMAGSSLPVTWRTPSIDMPLGANVDEAMCVNSSWIDGGDFHAYETVQAMVERRAGGEGGVRWIKAYRGEEFWQAHHDRQWSHELFNACLCRSHNLNPGRPGFNDIFPTIDAMRGLMTNPWAYQYQHLDGLLCTVIAGNGLVGDFNFAAQLRDTDEPLSTNMYLAAPPTKSMASFFSPLVNNMEQMFLTGRAT
;
A
#
# COMPACT_ATOMS: atom_id res chain seq x y z
N THR A 1 -11.06 -11.47 25.87
CA THR A 1 -10.07 -11.08 24.84
C THR A 1 -8.87 -12.02 24.90
N SER A 2 -7.98 -11.97 23.88
CA SER A 2 -6.74 -12.79 23.86
C SER A 2 -5.86 -12.49 25.08
N ARG A 3 -5.82 -11.23 25.52
CA ARG A 3 -5.09 -10.84 26.76
C ARG A 3 -5.67 -11.43 28.03
N GLU A 4 -7.01 -11.48 28.15
CA GLU A 4 -7.70 -12.05 29.29
C GLU A 4 -7.56 -13.57 29.38
N LEU A 5 -7.46 -14.22 28.21
CA LEU A 5 -7.38 -15.66 28.09
C LEU A 5 -5.93 -16.16 27.91
N ASP A 6 -4.98 -15.25 27.90
CA ASP A 6 -3.52 -15.48 27.77
C ASP A 6 -3.14 -16.41 26.61
N PHE A 7 -3.64 -16.10 25.39
CA PHE A 7 -3.21 -16.80 24.20
C PHE A 7 -2.70 -15.82 23.13
N PRO A 8 -1.73 -16.23 22.30
CA PRO A 8 -1.23 -15.41 21.21
C PRO A 8 -2.31 -15.23 20.15
N PHE A 9 -2.41 -14.01 19.59
CA PHE A 9 -3.41 -13.64 18.60
C PHE A 9 -2.77 -12.88 17.45
N MET A 10 -3.07 -13.29 16.23
CA MET A 10 -2.71 -12.58 15.01
C MET A 10 -3.98 -12.33 14.21
N ALA A 11 -4.13 -11.13 13.70
CA ALA A 11 -5.21 -10.74 12.80
C ALA A 11 -4.67 -9.73 11.79
N GLY A 12 -5.30 -9.68 10.61
CA GLY A 12 -4.94 -8.73 9.57
C GLY A 12 -4.79 -9.37 8.19
N SER A 13 -4.19 -8.63 7.29
CA SER A 13 -3.86 -9.08 5.94
C SER A 13 -2.58 -9.92 5.91
N SER A 14 -2.41 -10.72 4.85
CA SER A 14 -1.13 -11.36 4.53
C SER A 14 -0.08 -10.39 3.96
N LEU A 15 -0.51 -9.20 3.47
CA LEU A 15 0.39 -8.25 2.82
C LEU A 15 1.48 -7.68 3.74
N PRO A 16 1.22 -7.39 5.02
CA PRO A 16 2.27 -6.95 5.94
C PRO A 16 3.47 -7.88 6.05
N VAL A 17 3.25 -9.18 5.89
CA VAL A 17 4.28 -10.22 6.05
C VAL A 17 4.77 -10.80 4.73
N THR A 18 4.23 -10.37 3.59
CA THR A 18 4.70 -10.83 2.27
C THR A 18 6.05 -10.23 1.90
N TRP A 19 6.70 -10.83 0.91
CA TRP A 19 7.95 -10.30 0.37
C TRP A 19 7.76 -8.91 -0.25
N ARG A 20 8.84 -8.14 -0.26
CA ARG A 20 8.89 -6.82 -0.88
C ARG A 20 9.86 -6.80 -2.05
N THR A 21 9.52 -6.04 -3.07
CA THR A 21 10.39 -5.85 -4.24
C THR A 21 10.48 -4.36 -4.59
N PRO A 22 11.64 -3.71 -4.39
CA PRO A 22 12.84 -4.21 -3.71
C PRO A 22 12.58 -4.57 -2.23
N SER A 23 13.46 -5.38 -1.63
CA SER A 23 13.36 -5.81 -0.22
C SER A 23 13.69 -4.63 0.71
N ILE A 24 12.73 -3.75 0.86
CA ILE A 24 12.81 -2.52 1.65
C ILE A 24 11.63 -2.47 2.62
N ASP A 25 11.93 -2.26 3.88
CA ASP A 25 10.95 -1.89 4.91
C ASP A 25 11.14 -0.46 5.37
N MET A 26 10.11 0.13 5.95
CA MET A 26 10.24 1.41 6.64
C MET A 26 11.26 1.27 7.78
N PRO A 27 12.28 2.12 7.84
CA PRO A 27 13.21 2.12 8.97
C PRO A 27 12.48 2.37 10.30
N LEU A 28 12.88 1.67 11.35
CA LEU A 28 12.32 1.89 12.68
C LEU A 28 12.65 3.30 13.17
N GLY A 29 11.64 4.02 13.63
CA GLY A 29 11.79 5.39 14.12
C GLY A 29 11.95 6.45 13.03
N ALA A 30 11.67 6.12 11.76
CA ALA A 30 11.73 7.08 10.66
C ALA A 30 10.76 8.25 10.85
N ASN A 31 11.17 9.45 10.42
CA ASN A 31 10.27 10.59 10.29
C ASN A 31 9.61 10.55 8.91
N VAL A 32 8.31 10.29 8.87
CA VAL A 32 7.52 10.15 7.65
C VAL A 32 6.62 11.35 7.48
N ASP A 33 6.70 12.03 6.34
CA ASP A 33 5.88 13.20 6.05
C ASP A 33 4.58 12.83 5.32
N GLU A 34 4.63 11.91 4.35
CA GLU A 34 3.47 11.41 3.63
C GLU A 34 3.70 9.96 3.20
N ALA A 35 2.62 9.17 3.10
CA ALA A 35 2.68 7.80 2.60
C ALA A 35 1.52 7.50 1.66
N MET A 36 1.73 6.57 0.74
CA MET A 36 0.76 6.19 -0.27
C MET A 36 0.81 4.70 -0.59
N CYS A 37 -0.37 4.14 -0.92
CA CYS A 37 -0.49 2.87 -1.60
C CYS A 37 -1.32 3.05 -2.87
N VAL A 38 -0.77 2.62 -4.01
CA VAL A 38 -1.53 2.47 -5.28
C VAL A 38 -1.71 0.98 -5.53
N ASN A 39 -2.96 0.56 -5.66
CA ASN A 39 -3.30 -0.85 -5.68
C ASN A 39 -4.40 -1.18 -6.70
N SER A 40 -4.60 -2.46 -6.96
CA SER A 40 -5.79 -2.99 -7.62
C SER A 40 -6.62 -3.73 -6.59
N SER A 41 -7.82 -3.24 -6.31
CA SER A 41 -8.65 -3.81 -5.28
C SER A 41 -10.15 -3.66 -5.58
N TRP A 42 -10.97 -4.16 -4.67
CA TRP A 42 -12.41 -3.98 -4.65
C TRP A 42 -12.83 -3.44 -3.28
N ILE A 43 -13.92 -2.69 -3.26
CA ILE A 43 -14.45 -2.08 -2.04
C ILE A 43 -14.75 -3.18 -1.00
N ASP A 44 -14.51 -2.85 0.25
CA ASP A 44 -14.68 -3.68 1.45
C ASP A 44 -13.66 -4.82 1.62
N GLY A 45 -13.34 -5.56 0.60
CA GLY A 45 -12.40 -6.68 0.69
C GLY A 45 -10.97 -6.29 0.34
N GLY A 46 -10.78 -5.75 -0.86
CA GLY A 46 -9.46 -5.38 -1.37
C GLY A 46 -8.87 -4.15 -0.68
N ASP A 47 -9.72 -3.17 -0.35
CA ASP A 47 -9.29 -1.94 0.32
C ASP A 47 -8.63 -2.21 1.67
N PHE A 48 -9.14 -3.18 2.43
CA PHE A 48 -8.54 -3.62 3.69
C PHE A 48 -7.05 -3.99 3.51
N HIS A 49 -6.72 -4.72 2.46
CA HIS A 49 -5.34 -5.11 2.19
C HIS A 49 -4.45 -3.90 1.87
N ALA A 50 -4.98 -2.90 1.19
CA ALA A 50 -4.25 -1.68 0.89
C ALA A 50 -3.98 -0.84 2.15
N TYR A 51 -4.95 -0.75 3.06
CA TYR A 51 -4.74 -0.11 4.37
C TYR A 51 -3.69 -0.85 5.19
N GLU A 52 -3.76 -2.16 5.27
CA GLU A 52 -2.77 -2.99 5.98
C GLU A 52 -1.35 -2.84 5.37
N THR A 53 -1.27 -2.66 4.04
CA THR A 53 0.01 -2.35 3.38
C THR A 53 0.60 -1.03 3.89
N VAL A 54 -0.21 0.02 3.98
CA VAL A 54 0.26 1.32 4.49
C VAL A 54 0.59 1.21 5.98
N GLN A 55 -0.30 0.67 6.79
CA GLN A 55 -0.14 0.59 8.24
C GLN A 55 1.10 -0.21 8.65
N ALA A 56 1.34 -1.38 8.07
CA ALA A 56 2.52 -2.19 8.36
C ALA A 56 3.85 -1.43 8.13
N MET A 57 3.85 -0.48 7.20
CA MET A 57 5.01 0.34 6.91
C MET A 57 5.07 1.56 7.85
N VAL A 58 3.98 2.33 7.96
CA VAL A 58 4.01 3.61 8.68
C VAL A 58 3.98 3.46 10.21
N GLU A 59 3.53 2.33 10.74
CA GLU A 59 3.59 2.05 12.19
C GLU A 59 5.02 1.86 12.71
N ARG A 60 5.98 1.67 11.82
CA ARG A 60 7.41 1.61 12.15
C ARG A 60 8.03 3.01 12.36
N ARG A 61 7.30 4.09 12.06
CA ARG A 61 7.78 5.47 12.19
C ARG A 61 8.01 5.89 13.65
N ALA A 62 8.63 7.04 13.84
CA ALA A 62 8.72 7.68 15.13
C ALA A 62 7.32 7.90 15.73
N GLY A 63 7.11 7.49 16.98
CA GLY A 63 5.82 7.52 17.64
C GLY A 63 4.94 6.29 17.42
N GLY A 64 5.24 5.43 16.44
CA GLY A 64 4.54 4.18 16.19
C GLY A 64 3.09 4.35 15.73
N GLU A 65 2.22 3.43 16.16
CA GLU A 65 0.79 3.50 15.89
C GLU A 65 0.15 4.70 16.58
N GLY A 66 -0.63 5.46 15.83
CA GLY A 66 -1.44 6.56 16.32
C GLY A 66 -2.86 6.48 15.76
N GLY A 67 -3.83 7.05 16.46
CA GLY A 67 -5.20 7.10 15.96
C GLY A 67 -5.34 7.94 14.70
N VAL A 68 -6.48 7.82 14.03
CA VAL A 68 -6.85 8.59 12.84
C VAL A 68 -7.69 9.79 13.24
N ARG A 69 -7.34 10.97 12.74
CA ARG A 69 -8.05 12.22 12.98
C ARG A 69 -9.26 12.38 12.08
N TRP A 70 -9.08 12.11 10.79
CA TRP A 70 -10.12 12.15 9.78
C TRP A 70 -9.79 11.21 8.63
N ILE A 71 -10.82 10.83 7.90
CA ILE A 71 -10.73 10.12 6.63
C ILE A 71 -11.68 10.76 5.62
N LYS A 72 -11.25 10.86 4.35
CA LYS A 72 -12.04 11.34 3.22
C LYS A 72 -11.94 10.37 2.06
N ALA A 73 -13.07 10.08 1.44
CA ALA A 73 -13.16 9.27 0.23
C ALA A 73 -13.40 10.16 -0.99
N TYR A 74 -12.79 9.80 -2.12
CA TYR A 74 -12.97 10.42 -3.42
C TYR A 74 -13.36 9.34 -4.43
N ARG A 75 -14.37 9.62 -5.27
CA ARG A 75 -14.83 8.65 -6.28
C ARG A 75 -15.19 9.35 -7.59
N GLY A 76 -15.06 8.62 -8.70
CA GLY A 76 -15.47 9.11 -10.01
C GLY A 76 -14.83 10.45 -10.36
N GLU A 77 -15.62 11.47 -10.70
CA GLU A 77 -15.07 12.78 -11.09
C GLU A 77 -14.40 13.52 -9.93
N GLU A 78 -14.85 13.31 -8.68
CA GLU A 78 -14.17 13.89 -7.51
C GLU A 78 -12.74 13.33 -7.34
N PHE A 79 -12.52 12.06 -7.69
CA PHE A 79 -11.16 11.49 -7.71
C PHE A 79 -10.28 12.23 -8.72
N TRP A 80 -10.76 12.43 -9.93
CA TRP A 80 -10.00 13.11 -10.98
C TRP A 80 -9.71 14.57 -10.65
N GLN A 81 -10.69 15.26 -10.07
CA GLN A 81 -10.50 16.62 -9.61
C GLN A 81 -9.46 16.69 -8.48
N ALA A 82 -9.55 15.79 -7.50
CA ALA A 82 -8.58 15.72 -6.40
C ALA A 82 -7.16 15.41 -6.91
N HIS A 83 -7.04 14.51 -7.89
CA HIS A 83 -5.76 14.21 -8.53
C HIS A 83 -5.21 15.44 -9.28
N HIS A 84 -6.02 16.11 -10.07
CA HIS A 84 -5.66 17.35 -10.77
C HIS A 84 -5.20 18.44 -9.78
N ASP A 85 -5.94 18.64 -8.70
CA ASP A 85 -5.68 19.64 -7.66
C ASP A 85 -4.56 19.27 -6.71
N ARG A 86 -3.88 18.14 -6.95
CA ARG A 86 -2.76 17.66 -6.15
C ARG A 86 -3.10 17.50 -4.66
N GLN A 87 -4.27 16.94 -4.37
CA GLN A 87 -4.67 16.61 -3.00
C GLN A 87 -3.76 15.58 -2.33
N TRP A 88 -2.98 14.87 -3.11
CA TRP A 88 -1.90 13.96 -2.71
C TRP A 88 -0.67 14.14 -3.58
N SER A 89 0.48 13.67 -3.12
CA SER A 89 1.75 13.75 -3.83
C SER A 89 1.73 12.96 -5.13
N HIS A 90 1.93 13.64 -6.26
CA HIS A 90 2.14 12.99 -7.57
C HIS A 90 3.49 12.27 -7.62
N GLU A 91 4.46 12.71 -6.84
CA GLU A 91 5.76 12.06 -6.74
C GLU A 91 5.64 10.68 -6.09
N LEU A 92 4.91 10.57 -4.96
CA LEU A 92 4.61 9.29 -4.35
C LEU A 92 3.73 8.41 -5.24
N PHE A 93 2.76 8.99 -5.95
CA PHE A 93 1.96 8.26 -6.94
C PHE A 93 2.86 7.64 -8.01
N ASN A 94 3.75 8.42 -8.60
CA ASN A 94 4.70 7.95 -9.59
C ASN A 94 5.68 6.92 -9.02
N ALA A 95 6.17 7.11 -7.80
CA ALA A 95 7.02 6.14 -7.12
C ALA A 95 6.31 4.79 -6.92
N CYS A 96 5.02 4.79 -6.59
CA CYS A 96 4.20 3.58 -6.56
C CYS A 96 4.10 2.93 -7.95
N LEU A 97 3.81 3.71 -9.00
CA LEU A 97 3.69 3.16 -10.37
C LEU A 97 5.00 2.53 -10.84
N CYS A 98 6.16 3.11 -10.49
CA CYS A 98 7.48 2.56 -10.79
C CYS A 98 7.73 1.18 -10.17
N ARG A 99 7.01 0.82 -9.12
CA ARG A 99 7.14 -0.48 -8.45
C ARG A 99 6.18 -1.54 -9.00
N SER A 100 5.16 -1.15 -9.73
CA SER A 100 4.19 -2.09 -10.26
C SER A 100 4.81 -3.02 -11.30
N HIS A 101 4.63 -4.32 -11.12
CA HIS A 101 4.99 -5.34 -12.10
C HIS A 101 3.90 -5.52 -13.18
N ASN A 102 2.77 -4.85 -13.02
CA ASN A 102 1.59 -4.95 -13.87
C ASN A 102 1.10 -3.58 -14.34
N LEU A 103 1.97 -2.57 -14.38
CA LEU A 103 1.62 -1.26 -14.88
C LEU A 103 1.12 -1.35 -16.33
N ASN A 104 -0.08 -0.85 -16.57
CA ASN A 104 -0.65 -0.78 -17.91
C ASN A 104 -0.33 0.59 -18.54
N PRO A 105 0.51 0.65 -19.57
CA PRO A 105 0.89 1.91 -20.20
C PRO A 105 -0.21 2.51 -21.09
N GLY A 106 -1.34 1.83 -21.26
CA GLY A 106 -2.47 2.29 -22.07
C GLY A 106 -2.34 2.01 -23.58
N ARG A 107 -1.14 1.86 -24.11
CA ARG A 107 -0.90 1.53 -25.51
C ARG A 107 0.47 0.89 -25.74
N PRO A 108 0.62 -0.03 -26.72
CA PRO A 108 1.91 -0.61 -27.09
C PRO A 108 2.89 0.44 -27.65
N GLY A 109 4.18 0.24 -27.40
CA GLY A 109 5.24 1.10 -27.94
C GLY A 109 5.32 2.48 -27.29
N PHE A 110 4.83 2.62 -26.12
CA PHE A 110 4.78 3.86 -25.36
C PHE A 110 6.15 4.18 -24.75
N ASN A 111 6.57 5.44 -24.86
CA ASN A 111 7.88 5.89 -24.36
C ASN A 111 7.81 6.68 -23.06
N ASP A 112 6.62 7.12 -22.64
CA ASP A 112 6.46 7.81 -21.38
C ASP A 112 6.39 6.79 -20.24
N ILE A 113 7.17 7.01 -19.21
CA ILE A 113 7.25 6.12 -18.05
C ILE A 113 5.92 6.12 -17.29
N PHE A 114 5.23 7.26 -17.29
CA PHE A 114 3.97 7.43 -16.58
C PHE A 114 2.82 7.72 -17.54
N PRO A 115 1.66 7.09 -17.36
CA PRO A 115 0.50 7.37 -18.18
C PRO A 115 0.00 8.81 -17.93
N THR A 116 -0.43 9.47 -19.01
CA THR A 116 -1.10 10.77 -18.91
C THR A 116 -2.45 10.62 -18.19
N ILE A 117 -3.01 11.72 -17.69
CA ILE A 117 -4.35 11.73 -17.07
C ILE A 117 -5.40 11.14 -18.03
N ASP A 118 -5.36 11.49 -19.31
CA ASP A 118 -6.30 10.96 -20.31
C ASP A 118 -6.15 9.45 -20.50
N ALA A 119 -4.91 8.94 -20.53
CA ALA A 119 -4.65 7.51 -20.58
C ALA A 119 -5.17 6.80 -19.32
N MET A 120 -4.92 7.38 -18.14
CA MET A 120 -5.43 6.85 -16.88
C MET A 120 -6.97 6.83 -16.85
N ARG A 121 -7.63 7.89 -17.32
CA ARG A 121 -9.10 7.92 -17.44
C ARG A 121 -9.66 6.82 -18.34
N GLY A 122 -8.91 6.47 -19.39
CA GLY A 122 -9.29 5.37 -20.29
C GLY A 122 -9.09 3.98 -19.68
N LEU A 123 -8.18 3.84 -18.73
CA LEU A 123 -7.85 2.56 -18.07
C LEU A 123 -8.67 2.33 -16.80
N MET A 124 -8.79 3.36 -15.96
CA MET A 124 -9.42 3.28 -14.64
C MET A 124 -10.92 3.58 -14.76
N THR A 125 -11.73 2.53 -14.84
CA THR A 125 -13.17 2.69 -15.08
C THR A 125 -13.96 3.22 -13.89
N ASN A 126 -13.53 2.94 -12.66
CA ASN A 126 -14.15 3.42 -11.43
C ASN A 126 -13.07 3.70 -10.38
N PRO A 127 -12.27 4.75 -10.54
CA PRO A 127 -11.23 5.07 -9.58
C PRO A 127 -11.83 5.57 -8.25
N TRP A 128 -11.17 5.21 -7.17
CA TRP A 128 -11.44 5.81 -5.87
C TRP A 128 -10.15 5.98 -5.08
N ALA A 129 -10.16 6.90 -4.15
CA ALA A 129 -9.10 7.06 -3.18
C ALA A 129 -9.68 7.30 -1.80
N TYR A 130 -8.91 6.88 -0.81
CA TYR A 130 -9.11 7.26 0.58
C TYR A 130 -7.89 8.02 1.04
N GLN A 131 -8.11 9.20 1.57
CA GLN A 131 -7.07 10.00 2.21
C GLN A 131 -7.40 10.12 3.69
N TYR A 132 -6.42 9.91 4.56
CA TYR A 132 -6.61 9.98 5.99
C TYR A 132 -5.40 10.58 6.68
N GLN A 133 -5.64 11.24 7.80
CA GLN A 133 -4.59 11.85 8.60
C GLN A 133 -4.56 11.22 9.98
N HIS A 134 -3.38 10.79 10.37
CA HIS A 134 -3.12 10.35 11.74
C HIS A 134 -3.14 11.53 12.74
N LEU A 135 -3.25 11.22 14.04
CA LEU A 135 -3.26 12.24 15.11
C LEU A 135 -1.95 13.01 15.18
N ASP A 136 -0.85 12.41 14.81
CA ASP A 136 0.49 13.03 14.73
C ASP A 136 0.72 13.89 13.48
N GLY A 137 -0.27 13.93 12.57
CA GLY A 137 -0.25 14.75 11.37
C GLY A 137 0.15 14.00 10.11
N LEU A 138 0.65 12.76 10.18
CA LEU A 138 1.00 11.97 9.00
C LEU A 138 -0.20 11.83 8.07
N LEU A 139 -0.02 12.20 6.81
CA LEU A 139 -1.02 12.05 5.76
C LEU A 139 -0.78 10.76 4.98
N CYS A 140 -1.82 9.95 4.84
CA CYS A 140 -1.78 8.71 4.07
C CYS A 140 -2.85 8.71 2.99
N THR A 141 -2.52 8.17 1.82
CA THR A 141 -3.46 8.04 0.70
C THR A 141 -3.44 6.61 0.15
N VAL A 142 -4.62 6.02 0.01
CA VAL A 142 -4.82 4.73 -0.67
C VAL A 142 -5.58 4.99 -1.94
N ILE A 143 -5.04 4.56 -3.09
CA ILE A 143 -5.63 4.75 -4.41
C ILE A 143 -5.91 3.40 -5.04
N ALA A 144 -7.16 3.15 -5.41
CA ALA A 144 -7.56 2.00 -6.21
C ALA A 144 -7.40 2.35 -7.70
N GLY A 145 -6.31 1.85 -8.28
CA GLY A 145 -5.91 2.05 -9.67
C GLY A 145 -6.29 0.88 -10.58
N ASN A 146 -7.51 0.35 -10.43
CA ASN A 146 -8.00 -0.79 -11.21
C ASN A 146 -7.94 -0.52 -12.71
N GLY A 147 -7.27 -1.40 -13.45
CA GLY A 147 -6.99 -1.24 -14.87
C GLY A 147 -5.66 -0.55 -15.16
N LEU A 148 -5.11 0.20 -14.21
CA LEU A 148 -3.78 0.82 -14.30
C LEU A 148 -2.69 -0.09 -13.71
N VAL A 149 -2.91 -0.61 -12.52
CA VAL A 149 -2.03 -1.56 -11.84
C VAL A 149 -2.79 -2.84 -11.47
N GLY A 150 -2.07 -3.92 -11.18
CA GLY A 150 -2.64 -5.21 -10.78
C GLY A 150 -2.07 -5.75 -9.45
N ASP A 151 -1.42 -4.90 -8.68
CA ASP A 151 -0.66 -5.25 -7.48
C ASP A 151 -0.79 -4.17 -6.40
N PHE A 152 -0.02 -4.28 -5.31
CA PHE A 152 -0.02 -3.34 -4.20
C PHE A 152 1.35 -2.66 -4.11
N ASN A 153 1.40 -1.37 -4.35
CA ASN A 153 2.61 -0.58 -4.44
C ASN A 153 2.60 0.50 -3.38
N PHE A 154 3.64 0.51 -2.56
CA PHE A 154 3.80 1.46 -1.47
C PHE A 154 4.88 2.48 -1.79
N ALA A 155 4.66 3.71 -1.38
CA ALA A 155 5.68 4.75 -1.34
C ALA A 155 5.49 5.66 -0.12
N ALA A 156 6.59 6.22 0.38
CA ALA A 156 6.57 7.18 1.46
C ALA A 156 7.69 8.22 1.30
N GLN A 157 7.40 9.47 1.61
CA GLN A 157 8.39 10.51 1.74
C GLN A 157 8.92 10.53 3.18
N LEU A 158 10.20 10.29 3.33
CA LEU A 158 10.91 10.47 4.59
C LEU A 158 11.47 11.90 4.65
N ARG A 159 11.40 12.51 5.82
CA ARG A 159 11.83 13.90 6.02
C ARG A 159 13.30 14.15 5.65
N ASP A 160 14.12 13.16 5.88
CA ASP A 160 15.58 13.30 5.77
C ASP A 160 16.12 12.71 4.45
N THR A 161 15.26 12.47 3.46
CA THR A 161 15.65 11.92 2.15
C THR A 161 15.06 12.73 1.01
N ASP A 162 15.84 12.90 -0.06
CA ASP A 162 15.36 13.55 -1.28
C ASP A 162 14.46 12.64 -2.11
N GLU A 163 14.72 11.33 -2.07
CA GLU A 163 13.99 10.33 -2.86
C GLU A 163 12.97 9.56 -1.99
N PRO A 164 11.76 9.30 -2.51
CA PRO A 164 10.78 8.48 -1.81
C PRO A 164 11.27 7.05 -1.60
N LEU A 165 11.08 6.51 -0.40
CA LEU A 165 11.14 5.07 -0.17
C LEU A 165 9.95 4.42 -0.88
N SER A 166 10.18 3.37 -1.69
CA SER A 166 9.08 2.70 -2.38
C SER A 166 9.35 1.22 -2.62
N THR A 167 8.30 0.41 -2.55
CA THR A 167 8.35 -1.05 -2.74
C THR A 167 7.01 -1.59 -3.23
N ASN A 168 7.05 -2.77 -3.86
CA ASN A 168 5.87 -3.56 -4.21
C ASN A 168 5.68 -4.67 -3.17
N MET A 169 4.44 -4.92 -2.76
CA MET A 169 4.06 -6.10 -1.99
C MET A 169 3.94 -7.28 -2.95
N TYR A 170 4.95 -8.14 -2.98
CA TYR A 170 5.13 -9.15 -3.99
C TYR A 170 4.19 -10.34 -3.80
N LEU A 171 3.12 -10.40 -4.58
CA LEU A 171 2.06 -11.40 -4.44
C LEU A 171 2.30 -12.67 -5.27
N ALA A 172 2.93 -12.55 -6.41
CA ALA A 172 3.05 -13.63 -7.38
C ALA A 172 4.51 -14.01 -7.62
N ALA A 173 5.01 -14.94 -6.81
CA ALA A 173 6.34 -15.50 -7.05
C ALA A 173 6.33 -16.43 -8.28
N PRO A 174 7.18 -16.19 -9.29
CA PRO A 174 7.41 -17.18 -10.33
C PRO A 174 7.96 -18.49 -9.74
N PRO A 175 7.73 -19.65 -10.36
CA PRO A 175 7.05 -19.85 -11.65
C PRO A 175 5.55 -20.06 -11.55
N THR A 176 5.00 -20.21 -10.36
CA THR A 176 3.65 -20.76 -10.17
C THR A 176 2.53 -19.75 -10.34
N LYS A 177 2.79 -18.47 -10.17
CA LYS A 177 1.78 -17.38 -10.10
C LYS A 177 0.60 -17.75 -9.18
N SER A 178 0.84 -18.58 -8.20
CA SER A 178 -0.15 -19.16 -7.30
C SER A 178 -0.34 -18.22 -6.10
N MET A 179 -1.58 -18.04 -5.67
CA MET A 179 -1.88 -17.35 -4.41
C MET A 179 -1.21 -17.99 -3.19
N ALA A 180 -0.84 -19.26 -3.28
CA ALA A 180 -0.10 -19.94 -2.21
C ALA A 180 1.26 -19.29 -1.90
N SER A 181 1.90 -18.65 -2.89
CA SER A 181 3.25 -18.08 -2.70
C SER A 181 3.29 -16.98 -1.66
N PHE A 182 2.37 -16.05 -1.70
CA PHE A 182 2.37 -14.91 -0.77
C PHE A 182 1.75 -15.25 0.61
N PHE A 183 1.01 -16.34 0.70
CA PHE A 183 0.54 -16.86 2.00
C PHE A 183 1.63 -17.60 2.78
N SER A 184 2.70 -18.06 2.12
CA SER A 184 3.77 -18.79 2.82
C SER A 184 4.39 -18.01 3.98
N PRO A 185 4.74 -16.71 3.85
CA PRO A 185 5.23 -15.93 4.99
C PRO A 185 4.21 -15.85 6.14
N LEU A 186 2.93 -15.69 5.84
CA LEU A 186 1.88 -15.68 6.85
C LEU A 186 1.79 -17.03 7.58
N VAL A 187 1.79 -18.14 6.83
CA VAL A 187 1.76 -19.49 7.41
C VAL A 187 2.98 -19.74 8.29
N ASN A 188 4.18 -19.34 7.84
CA ASN A 188 5.40 -19.43 8.64
C ASN A 188 5.28 -18.62 9.96
N ASN A 189 4.73 -17.43 9.92
CA ASN A 189 4.51 -16.64 11.13
C ASN A 189 3.49 -17.28 12.06
N MET A 190 2.42 -17.85 11.52
CA MET A 190 1.44 -18.62 12.31
C MET A 190 2.09 -19.85 12.97
N GLU A 191 2.91 -20.59 12.23
CA GLU A 191 3.64 -21.73 12.76
C GLU A 191 4.58 -21.30 13.91
N GLN A 192 5.34 -20.22 13.71
CA GLN A 192 6.21 -19.68 14.76
C GLN A 192 5.40 -19.23 15.98
N MET A 193 4.25 -18.61 15.79
CA MET A 193 3.35 -18.25 16.89
C MET A 193 2.93 -19.49 17.70
N PHE A 194 2.55 -20.59 17.04
CA PHE A 194 2.16 -21.82 17.72
C PHE A 194 3.35 -22.49 18.45
N LEU A 195 4.55 -22.45 17.85
CA LEU A 195 5.74 -23.03 18.46
C LEU A 195 6.28 -22.24 19.64
N THR A 196 6.17 -20.92 19.60
CA THR A 196 6.78 -20.02 20.60
C THR A 196 5.80 -19.49 21.64
N GLY A 197 4.51 -19.59 21.38
CA GLY A 197 3.46 -18.96 22.19
C GLY A 197 3.46 -17.42 22.10
N ARG A 198 4.06 -16.83 21.05
CA ARG A 198 4.16 -15.38 20.86
C ARG A 198 3.73 -15.00 19.45
N ALA A 199 2.84 -13.99 19.33
CA ALA A 199 2.61 -13.31 18.06
C ALA A 199 3.83 -12.44 17.73
N THR A 200 4.35 -12.56 16.51
CA THR A 200 5.53 -11.82 16.02
C THR A 200 5.13 -10.77 15.02
#